data_0725c4b716f08244ecdd41109915c0c1
#
_entry.id   0725c4b716f08244ecdd41109915c0c1
#
_cell.length_a   1.000
_cell.length_b   1.000
_cell.length_c   1.000
_cell.angle_alpha   90.00
_cell.angle_beta   90.00
_cell.angle_gamma   90.00
#
_symmetry.space_group_name_H-M   'P 1'
#
loop_
_entity.id
_entity.type
_entity.pdbx_description
1 polymer ?
#
loop_
_entity_poly.entity_id
_entity_poly.type
_entity_poly.pdbx_seq_one_letter_code
_entity_poly.pdbx_strand_id
1 'polypeptide(L)'
;AQNFEILEKLQPDNITFHALASKVGSKYRENNKMGSIKDALTISDAIKSFTEKNSYKPYYLYRQKNIISNLENVGYQKNNTSQHYNIAINEELENIIGLGMNANSKLTNETKYRNPRNLRDYLDNIDKIIEEKNKIIGEYKNTSRK
;
A
#
# COMPACT_ATOMS: atom_id res chain seq x y z
N ALA A 1 -20.08 8.70 -8.11
CA ALA A 1 -20.75 9.85 -7.48
C ALA A 1 -20.78 9.65 -5.96
N GLN A 2 -21.43 8.61 -5.44
CA GLN A 2 -21.65 8.40 -3.99
C GLN A 2 -20.36 8.42 -3.13
N ASN A 3 -19.27 7.85 -3.59
CA ASN A 3 -18.01 7.84 -2.84
C ASN A 3 -17.41 9.25 -2.68
N PHE A 4 -17.52 10.11 -3.69
CA PHE A 4 -17.03 11.48 -3.59
C PHE A 4 -17.86 12.32 -2.61
N GLU A 5 -19.17 12.10 -2.55
CA GLU A 5 -20.04 12.78 -1.57
C GLU A 5 -19.66 12.40 -0.13
N ILE A 6 -19.31 11.13 0.10
CA ILE A 6 -18.81 10.67 1.40
C ILE A 6 -17.47 11.34 1.72
N LEU A 7 -16.54 11.37 0.77
CA LEU A 7 -15.23 12.00 0.96
C LEU A 7 -15.35 13.51 1.20
N GLU A 8 -16.29 14.18 0.53
CA GLU A 8 -16.58 15.61 0.78
C GLU A 8 -17.11 15.87 2.20
N LYS A 9 -17.85 14.95 2.79
CA LYS A 9 -18.33 15.06 4.17
C LYS A 9 -17.23 14.73 5.19
N LEU A 10 -16.46 13.70 4.93
CA LEU A 10 -15.41 13.23 5.86
C LEU A 10 -14.18 14.15 5.86
N GLN A 11 -13.86 14.78 4.74
CA GLN A 11 -12.69 15.66 4.57
C GLN A 11 -11.39 15.08 5.15
N PRO A 12 -11.01 13.82 4.83
CA PRO A 12 -9.80 13.22 5.38
C PRO A 12 -8.56 14.02 4.97
N ASP A 13 -7.50 13.98 5.79
CA ASP A 13 -6.25 14.66 5.50
C ASP A 13 -5.52 14.08 4.28
N ASN A 14 -5.70 12.77 4.07
CA ASN A 14 -5.05 12.02 3.00
C ASN A 14 -6.00 11.03 2.35
N ILE A 15 -5.89 10.89 1.03
CA ILE A 15 -6.68 9.97 0.22
C ILE A 15 -5.75 9.29 -0.77
N THR A 16 -5.85 7.98 -0.93
CA THR A 16 -5.20 7.28 -2.03
C THR A 16 -6.25 6.67 -2.96
N PHE A 17 -6.20 7.04 -4.22
CA PHE A 17 -6.99 6.41 -5.27
C PHE A 17 -6.20 5.27 -5.89
N HIS A 18 -6.73 4.07 -5.81
CA HIS A 18 -6.11 2.87 -6.37
C HIS A 18 -6.79 2.49 -7.68
N ALA A 19 -6.01 2.38 -8.74
CA ALA A 19 -6.48 1.77 -9.97
C ALA A 19 -6.50 0.24 -9.82
N LEU A 20 -7.57 -0.39 -10.30
CA LEU A 20 -7.74 -1.83 -10.18
C LEU A 20 -6.71 -2.57 -11.03
N ALA A 21 -5.90 -3.42 -10.39
CA ALA A 21 -4.98 -4.31 -11.06
C ALA A 21 -5.59 -5.69 -11.28
N SER A 22 -5.58 -6.17 -12.51
CA SER A 22 -6.07 -7.51 -12.86
C SER A 22 -5.01 -8.56 -12.50
N LYS A 23 -5.30 -9.39 -11.50
CA LYS A 23 -4.41 -10.48 -11.07
C LYS A 23 -4.84 -11.81 -11.67
N VAL A 24 -3.87 -12.65 -12.03
CA VAL A 24 -4.12 -14.03 -12.47
C VAL A 24 -4.81 -14.80 -11.34
N GLY A 25 -5.86 -15.58 -11.67
CA GLY A 25 -6.65 -16.35 -10.71
C GLY A 25 -7.69 -15.52 -9.94
N SER A 26 -7.89 -14.26 -10.27
CA SER A 26 -9.00 -13.48 -9.69
C SER A 26 -10.29 -13.72 -10.46
N LYS A 27 -11.40 -13.96 -9.75
CA LYS A 27 -12.74 -14.08 -10.35
C LYS A 27 -13.14 -12.87 -11.20
N TYR A 28 -12.57 -11.70 -10.88
CA TYR A 28 -12.81 -10.49 -11.64
C TYR A 28 -12.23 -10.56 -13.06
N ARG A 29 -11.03 -11.16 -13.20
CA ARG A 29 -10.39 -11.39 -14.49
C ARG A 29 -11.11 -12.49 -15.28
N GLU A 30 -11.51 -13.57 -14.63
CA GLU A 30 -12.24 -14.68 -15.26
C GLU A 30 -13.58 -14.24 -15.85
N ASN A 31 -14.25 -13.30 -15.21
CA ASN A 31 -15.54 -12.76 -15.65
C ASN A 31 -15.43 -11.64 -16.70
N ASN A 32 -14.22 -11.34 -17.21
CA ASN A 32 -13.97 -10.28 -18.21
C ASN A 32 -14.59 -8.91 -17.86
N LYS A 33 -14.75 -8.59 -16.57
CA LYS A 33 -15.35 -7.33 -16.10
C LYS A 33 -14.33 -6.18 -16.05
N MET A 34 -13.37 -6.16 -16.97
CA MET A 34 -12.46 -5.03 -17.08
C MET A 34 -13.22 -3.82 -17.61
N GLY A 35 -13.20 -2.72 -16.86
CA GLY A 35 -13.79 -1.45 -17.30
C GLY A 35 -13.18 -0.97 -18.62
N SER A 36 -13.92 -0.16 -19.36
CA SER A 36 -13.43 0.40 -20.63
C SER A 36 -12.40 1.51 -20.38
N ILE A 37 -11.59 1.83 -21.39
CA ILE A 37 -10.69 2.99 -21.36
C ILE A 37 -11.49 4.29 -21.11
N LYS A 38 -12.68 4.38 -21.68
CA LYS A 38 -13.59 5.53 -21.49
C LYS A 38 -13.98 5.68 -20.02
N ASP A 39 -14.33 4.59 -19.34
CA ASP A 39 -14.67 4.62 -17.91
C ASP A 39 -13.46 5.05 -17.07
N ALA A 40 -12.26 4.55 -17.42
CA ALA A 40 -11.02 4.91 -16.76
C ALA A 40 -10.72 6.41 -16.87
N LEU A 41 -10.88 6.99 -18.06
CA LEU A 41 -10.71 8.44 -18.29
C LEU A 41 -11.75 9.25 -17.50
N THR A 42 -13.02 8.84 -17.55
CA THR A 42 -14.11 9.50 -16.80
C THR A 42 -13.83 9.52 -15.29
N ILE A 43 -13.33 8.40 -14.75
CA ILE A 43 -12.96 8.31 -13.32
C ILE A 43 -11.75 9.20 -13.02
N SER A 44 -10.75 9.22 -13.90
CA SER A 44 -9.57 10.06 -13.75
C SER A 44 -9.94 11.56 -13.71
N ASP A 45 -10.81 12.01 -14.61
CA ASP A 45 -11.30 13.39 -14.64
C ASP A 45 -12.10 13.73 -13.39
N ALA A 46 -12.92 12.78 -12.91
CA ALA A 46 -13.69 12.97 -11.68
C ALA A 46 -12.77 13.06 -10.44
N ILE A 47 -11.70 12.24 -10.36
CA ILE A 47 -10.70 12.32 -9.30
C ILE A 47 -10.00 13.68 -9.35
N LYS A 48 -9.55 14.11 -10.53
CA LYS A 48 -8.90 15.41 -10.71
C LYS A 48 -9.80 16.56 -10.26
N SER A 49 -11.03 16.61 -10.73
CA SER A 49 -11.99 17.64 -10.34
C SER A 49 -12.27 17.65 -8.84
N PHE A 50 -12.40 16.48 -8.23
CA PHE A 50 -12.60 16.34 -6.78
C PHE A 50 -11.40 16.84 -5.99
N THR A 51 -10.19 16.44 -6.37
CA THR A 51 -8.96 16.81 -5.65
C THR A 51 -8.66 18.30 -5.76
N GLU A 52 -8.84 18.91 -6.94
CA GLU A 52 -8.69 20.34 -7.15
C GLU A 52 -9.73 21.14 -6.32
N LYS A 53 -11.01 20.78 -6.38
CA LYS A 53 -12.10 21.42 -5.62
C LYS A 53 -11.85 21.40 -4.11
N ASN A 54 -11.28 20.31 -3.57
CA ASN A 54 -11.08 20.10 -2.14
C ASN A 54 -9.65 20.40 -1.68
N SER A 55 -8.83 21.06 -2.50
CA SER A 55 -7.45 21.48 -2.19
C SER A 55 -6.49 20.34 -1.83
N TYR A 56 -6.71 19.16 -2.38
CA TYR A 56 -5.76 18.07 -2.29
C TYR A 56 -4.65 18.19 -3.31
N LYS A 57 -3.41 17.92 -2.89
CA LYS A 57 -2.23 17.89 -3.77
C LYS A 57 -1.69 16.47 -3.85
N PRO A 58 -1.26 16.00 -5.04
CA PRO A 58 -0.59 14.71 -5.15
C PRO A 58 0.76 14.78 -4.42
N TYR A 59 1.08 13.74 -3.64
CA TYR A 59 2.38 13.63 -2.96
C TYR A 59 3.09 12.30 -3.24
N TYR A 60 2.34 11.32 -3.76
CA TYR A 60 2.82 9.96 -3.94
C TYR A 60 2.20 9.34 -5.17
N LEU A 61 3.01 8.65 -5.96
CA LEU A 61 2.61 7.95 -7.16
C LEU A 61 3.22 6.56 -7.18
N TYR A 62 2.37 5.54 -7.33
CA TYR A 62 2.79 4.15 -7.42
C TYR A 62 2.13 3.45 -8.59
N ARG A 63 2.95 2.86 -9.48
CA ARG A 63 2.46 2.13 -10.64
C ARG A 63 2.60 0.63 -10.44
N GLN A 64 1.49 -0.10 -10.50
CA GLN A 64 1.47 -1.55 -10.50
C GLN A 64 1.47 -2.11 -11.93
N LYS A 65 1.98 -3.34 -12.07
CA LYS A 65 1.83 -4.09 -13.33
C LYS A 65 0.38 -4.52 -13.53
N ASN A 66 -0.06 -4.59 -14.81
CA ASN A 66 -1.40 -5.04 -15.20
C ASN A 66 -2.57 -4.19 -14.65
N ILE A 67 -2.38 -2.91 -14.55
CA ILE A 67 -3.46 -1.95 -14.24
C ILE A 67 -4.26 -1.66 -15.51
N ILE A 68 -5.58 -1.50 -15.34
CA ILE A 68 -6.49 -1.10 -16.40
C ILE A 68 -6.06 0.28 -16.95
N SER A 69 -5.95 0.38 -18.27
CA SER A 69 -5.66 1.63 -18.99
C SER A 69 -4.38 2.35 -18.55
N ASN A 70 -3.39 1.63 -18.03
CA ASN A 70 -2.14 2.21 -17.51
C ASN A 70 -2.34 3.33 -16.47
N LEU A 71 -3.46 3.34 -15.77
CA LEU A 71 -3.70 4.25 -14.66
C LEU A 71 -2.67 4.01 -13.53
N GLU A 72 -2.56 4.98 -12.67
CA GLU A 72 -1.62 4.98 -11.54
C GLU A 72 -2.38 5.03 -10.21
N ASN A 73 -1.76 4.52 -9.17
CA ASN A 73 -2.22 4.74 -7.81
C ASN A 73 -1.63 6.06 -7.33
N VAL A 74 -2.46 7.01 -7.00
CA VAL A 74 -2.02 8.34 -6.59
C VAL A 74 -2.50 8.66 -5.20
N GLY A 75 -1.56 8.99 -4.32
CA GLY A 75 -1.83 9.55 -3.01
C GLY A 75 -1.93 11.06 -3.05
N TYR A 76 -2.98 11.59 -2.45
CA TYR A 76 -3.25 13.01 -2.34
C TYR A 76 -3.32 13.43 -0.88
N GLN A 77 -2.83 14.61 -0.58
CA GLN A 77 -2.84 15.18 0.77
C GLN A 77 -3.31 16.63 0.77
N LYS A 78 -3.87 17.08 1.89
CA LYS A 78 -4.09 18.50 2.17
C LYS A 78 -2.77 19.17 2.58
N ASN A 79 -2.71 20.49 2.49
CA ASN A 79 -1.52 21.25 2.88
C ASN A 79 -1.11 20.92 4.32
N ASN A 80 0.20 20.70 4.51
CA ASN A 80 0.87 20.43 5.80
C ASN A 80 0.56 19.09 6.48
N THR A 81 -0.08 18.15 5.79
CA THR A 81 -0.19 16.77 6.30
C THR A 81 0.85 15.91 5.59
N SER A 82 1.79 15.33 6.30
CA SER A 82 2.78 14.43 5.72
C SER A 82 2.40 12.98 5.98
N GLN A 83 2.39 12.16 4.93
CA GLN A 83 2.18 10.71 5.00
C GLN A 83 3.54 10.00 5.13
N HIS A 84 4.19 10.16 6.27
CA HIS A 84 5.46 9.50 6.56
C HIS A 84 5.38 7.98 6.36
N TYR A 85 4.27 7.34 6.75
CA TYR A 85 4.08 5.91 6.59
C TYR A 85 4.21 5.45 5.13
N ASN A 86 3.49 6.07 4.20
CA ASN A 86 3.54 5.67 2.80
C ASN A 86 4.92 5.90 2.19
N ILE A 87 5.57 6.98 2.53
CA ILE A 87 6.93 7.29 2.07
C ILE A 87 7.92 6.28 2.64
N ALA A 88 7.91 6.07 3.95
CA ALA A 88 8.81 5.14 4.63
C ALA A 88 8.70 3.71 4.08
N ILE A 89 7.47 3.22 3.83
CA ILE A 89 7.22 1.88 3.29
C ILE A 89 7.70 1.76 1.84
N ASN A 90 7.46 2.74 0.99
CA ASN A 90 7.77 2.63 -0.43
C ASN A 90 9.24 2.90 -0.74
N GLU A 91 9.85 3.82 -0.02
CA GLU A 91 11.28 4.14 -0.15
C GLU A 91 12.17 3.26 0.74
N GLU A 92 11.58 2.32 1.49
CA GLU A 92 12.29 1.41 2.42
C GLU A 92 13.19 2.17 3.41
N LEU A 93 12.78 3.37 3.85
CA LEU A 93 13.59 4.26 4.71
C LEU A 93 13.62 3.84 6.17
N GLU A 94 12.69 3.00 6.60
CA GLU A 94 12.54 2.59 7.99
C GLU A 94 12.49 1.07 8.14
N ASN A 95 12.76 0.61 9.37
CA ASN A 95 12.67 -0.81 9.69
C ASN A 95 11.22 -1.25 9.79
N ILE A 96 10.90 -2.34 9.13
CA ILE A 96 9.56 -2.91 9.08
C ILE A 96 9.59 -4.28 9.73
N ILE A 97 8.79 -4.48 10.76
CA ILE A 97 8.54 -5.80 11.36
C ILE A 97 7.16 -6.28 10.91
N GLY A 98 7.17 -7.22 9.98
CA GLY A 98 5.94 -7.81 9.43
C GLY A 98 5.37 -8.88 10.36
N LEU A 99 4.12 -8.78 10.77
CA LEU A 99 3.42 -9.77 11.58
C LEU A 99 2.37 -10.51 10.76
N GLY A 100 2.18 -11.79 11.07
CA GLY A 100 1.20 -12.64 10.41
C GLY A 100 1.78 -13.49 9.27
N MET A 101 0.97 -14.41 8.77
CA MET A 101 1.29 -15.31 7.66
C MET A 101 1.73 -14.51 6.42
N ASN A 102 2.79 -14.96 5.75
CA ASN A 102 3.35 -14.34 4.54
C ASN A 102 3.88 -12.90 4.70
N ALA A 103 3.90 -12.35 5.90
CA ALA A 103 4.42 -11.01 6.15
C ALA A 103 5.95 -10.95 5.99
N ASN A 104 6.45 -9.83 5.50
CA ASN A 104 7.87 -9.57 5.36
C ASN A 104 8.34 -8.60 6.43
N SER A 105 9.47 -8.90 7.06
CA SER A 105 10.26 -7.97 7.85
C SER A 105 11.46 -7.53 7.04
N LYS A 106 11.78 -6.25 7.12
CA LYS A 106 12.93 -5.63 6.44
C LYS A 106 13.57 -4.65 7.39
N LEU A 107 14.89 -4.71 7.52
CA LEU A 107 15.66 -3.68 8.21
C LEU A 107 16.42 -2.84 7.21
N THR A 108 16.75 -1.62 7.60
CA THR A 108 17.55 -0.67 6.80
C THR A 108 18.96 -1.15 6.53
N ASN A 109 19.47 -2.14 7.27
CA ASN A 109 20.73 -2.82 7.03
C ASN A 109 20.63 -4.00 6.04
N GLU A 110 19.58 -4.06 5.24
CA GLU A 110 19.28 -5.11 4.25
C GLU A 110 18.85 -6.46 4.81
N THR A 111 18.80 -6.64 6.12
CA THR A 111 18.28 -7.87 6.73
C THR A 111 16.80 -8.05 6.36
N LYS A 112 16.47 -9.23 5.81
CA LYS A 112 15.11 -9.56 5.38
C LYS A 112 14.68 -10.90 5.97
N TYR A 113 13.45 -10.96 6.47
CA TYR A 113 12.85 -12.19 6.94
C TYR A 113 11.37 -12.28 6.50
N ARG A 114 10.99 -13.41 5.96
CA ARG A 114 9.61 -13.66 5.52
C ARG A 114 8.97 -14.79 6.31
N ASN A 115 7.81 -14.54 6.84
CA ASN A 115 6.99 -15.57 7.48
C ASN A 115 6.49 -16.60 6.45
N PRO A 116 6.22 -17.86 6.86
CA PRO A 116 5.64 -18.88 6.01
C PRO A 116 4.37 -18.39 5.29
N ARG A 117 4.18 -18.84 4.05
CA ARG A 117 3.02 -18.48 3.23
C ARG A 117 1.78 -19.30 3.55
N ASN A 118 2.00 -20.50 4.07
CA ASN A 118 0.94 -21.44 4.42
C ASN A 118 0.55 -21.23 5.87
N LEU A 119 -0.74 -21.22 6.16
CA LEU A 119 -1.26 -21.01 7.52
C LEU A 119 -0.79 -22.09 8.48
N ARG A 120 -0.82 -23.35 8.06
CA ARG A 120 -0.39 -24.47 8.89
C ARG A 120 1.09 -24.34 9.25
N ASP A 121 1.95 -24.12 8.26
CA ASP A 121 3.40 -23.93 8.49
C ASP A 121 3.67 -22.73 9.38
N TYR A 122 2.85 -21.67 9.27
CA TYR A 122 2.98 -20.49 10.12
C TYR A 122 2.63 -20.81 11.57
N LEU A 123 1.54 -21.54 11.81
CA LEU A 123 1.10 -21.92 13.16
C LEU A 123 2.02 -22.95 13.80
N ASP A 124 2.42 -23.99 13.05
CA ASP A 124 3.30 -25.06 13.54
C ASP A 124 4.71 -24.55 13.90
N ASN A 125 5.14 -23.42 13.35
CA ASN A 125 6.47 -22.83 13.59
C ASN A 125 6.41 -21.48 14.32
N ILE A 126 5.32 -21.17 15.00
CA ILE A 126 5.10 -19.83 15.58
C ILE A 126 6.20 -19.43 16.57
N ASP A 127 6.65 -20.34 17.42
CA ASP A 127 7.70 -20.08 18.41
C ASP A 127 9.04 -19.76 17.75
N LYS A 128 9.40 -20.50 16.71
CA LYS A 128 10.61 -20.25 15.92
C LYS A 128 10.54 -18.88 15.21
N ILE A 129 9.37 -18.52 14.70
CA ILE A 129 9.14 -17.23 14.04
C ILE A 129 9.31 -16.09 15.05
N ILE A 130 8.80 -16.25 16.27
CA ILE A 130 8.98 -15.28 17.36
C ILE A 130 10.45 -15.13 17.73
N GLU A 131 11.17 -16.25 17.87
CA GLU A 131 12.61 -16.24 18.14
C GLU A 131 13.41 -15.48 17.09
N GLU A 132 13.18 -15.79 15.80
CA GLU A 132 13.85 -15.10 14.70
C GLU A 132 13.53 -13.60 14.66
N LYS A 133 12.29 -13.22 14.93
CA LYS A 133 11.92 -11.79 15.01
C LYS A 133 12.57 -11.07 16.18
N ASN A 134 12.70 -11.74 17.33
CA ASN A 134 13.39 -11.17 18.47
C ASN A 134 14.90 -10.96 18.19
N LYS A 135 15.54 -11.83 17.42
CA LYS A 135 16.92 -11.63 16.94
C LYS A 135 17.02 -10.40 16.06
N ILE A 136 16.14 -10.28 15.07
CA ILE A 136 16.07 -9.12 14.16
C ILE A 136 15.87 -7.81 14.94
N ILE A 137 14.96 -7.78 15.91
CA ILE A 137 14.71 -6.62 16.76
C ILE A 137 15.94 -6.30 17.63
N GLY A 138 16.63 -7.32 18.11
CA GLY A 138 17.86 -7.18 18.88
C GLY A 138 19.00 -6.55 18.07
N GLU A 139 19.18 -6.97 16.82
CA GLU A 139 20.14 -6.37 15.89
C GLU A 139 19.86 -4.89 15.64
N TYR A 140 18.58 -4.53 15.44
CA TYR A 140 18.16 -3.13 15.28
C TYR A 140 18.54 -2.26 16.47
N LYS A 141 18.26 -2.71 17.71
CA LYS A 141 18.59 -1.96 18.92
C LYS A 141 20.08 -1.68 19.06
N ASN A 142 20.92 -2.59 18.58
CA ASN A 142 22.37 -2.45 18.62
C ASN A 142 22.90 -1.50 17.53
N THR A 143 22.22 -1.40 16.40
CA THR A 143 22.62 -0.52 15.28
C THR A 143 22.19 0.92 15.52
N SER A 144 21.05 1.15 16.19
CA SER A 144 20.51 2.47 16.50
C SER A 144 21.22 3.21 17.66
N ARG A 145 22.20 2.56 18.32
CA ARG A 145 22.99 3.13 19.42
C ARG A 145 24.37 3.60 18.99
N LYS A 146 24.69 3.54 17.72
CA LYS A 146 25.89 4.09 17.11
C LYS A 146 25.56 5.34 16.29
#